data_6c34d5741d5b203780cd3cf9ee4ff10e
#
_entry.id   6c34d5741d5b203780cd3cf9ee4ff10e
#
_cell.length_a   1.000
_cell.length_b   1.000
_cell.length_c   1.000
_cell.angle_alpha   90.00
_cell.angle_beta   90.00
_cell.angle_gamma   90.00
#
_symmetry.space_group_name_H-M   'P 1'
#
loop_
_entity.id
_entity.type
_entity.pdbx_description
1 polymer ?
#
loop_
_entity_poly.entity_id
_entity_poly.type
_entity_poly.pdbx_seq_one_letter_code
_entity_poly.pdbx_strand_id
1 'polypeptide(L)'
;MGSCSLFVSALFLVTIIVSLQTGPARALTLSTKSRWIVNESGHRVKLACVNWASHLDAVVPEGLSKQPIEAIAGQISSLGYNCVHLNWPTYLVTDDSLASLTVRDSLKSLGLTEAIAGVETNNPSIIDSSLFEAFQAVVSALGDKNVMVILDNHVSKPSWCCSDSDGNGFFGDIYFDPNVWIKGLTRMAILFKGVSNVVGMSLRNELRGPKQNVEDWFRYMQRGAEAVHWANPNLLVILSGLGYDHDFSFLQNRQVQLTFSGKLVFEVHWYAFFDGKAWESGNVNQVCKIVVQNMNRISLFLLEQGFPIFVSEFGVDQRGINVNDNRYLNCFLATAAQLDFDWGQWTVVGSYYYREGVIGMSEYYGVLNDDWSEARNSSLAQKISSIQYPFQGPGLSEVRKHKVIFHPATGLCVVKKSLLEPLTLGPCSTSDYWYHSPEKKLTIKGAFCLQAVEVGKLTQLSIKCTDSDSKWEPTSDSRLQLSAKTSSGDSVCLEVDSSNNVVTNTCKCLSIKHSCDPSSQWFILVDSTRKPRLF
;
A
#
# COMPACT_ATOMS: atom_id res chain seq x y z
N MET A 1 -37.19 -63.42 -49.51
CA MET A 1 -37.69 -62.07 -49.78
C MET A 1 -37.87 -61.43 -48.40
N GLY A 2 -36.86 -60.72 -47.90
CA GLY A 2 -36.89 -60.05 -46.59
C GLY A 2 -36.47 -58.59 -46.77
N SER A 3 -37.43 -57.74 -46.49
CA SER A 3 -37.22 -56.25 -46.58
C SER A 3 -36.51 -55.75 -45.36
N CYS A 4 -35.34 -55.11 -45.55
CA CYS A 4 -34.58 -54.50 -44.52
C CYS A 4 -35.01 -53.03 -44.39
N SER A 5 -35.59 -52.63 -43.26
CA SER A 5 -36.03 -51.27 -42.98
C SER A 5 -34.93 -50.54 -42.22
N LEU A 6 -34.32 -49.52 -42.82
CA LEU A 6 -33.33 -48.61 -42.21
C LEU A 6 -34.10 -47.57 -41.37
N PHE A 7 -33.87 -47.55 -40.03
CA PHE A 7 -34.22 -46.44 -39.18
C PHE A 7 -33.10 -45.43 -39.16
N VAL A 8 -33.34 -44.24 -39.70
CA VAL A 8 -32.49 -43.08 -39.56
C VAL A 8 -32.92 -42.31 -38.31
N SER A 9 -32.08 -42.38 -37.29
CA SER A 9 -32.26 -41.54 -36.07
C SER A 9 -31.63 -40.19 -36.30
N ALA A 10 -32.43 -39.15 -36.42
CA ALA A 10 -31.97 -37.77 -36.45
C ALA A 10 -31.69 -37.29 -35.01
N LEU A 11 -30.42 -37.07 -34.71
CA LEU A 11 -29.97 -36.45 -33.46
C LEU A 11 -30.14 -34.93 -33.61
N PHE A 12 -31.11 -34.33 -32.90
CA PHE A 12 -31.22 -32.89 -32.74
C PHE A 12 -30.22 -32.44 -31.68
N LEU A 13 -29.13 -31.79 -32.10
CA LEU A 13 -28.22 -31.05 -31.22
C LEU A 13 -28.91 -29.71 -30.85
N VAL A 14 -29.43 -29.62 -29.63
CA VAL A 14 -29.90 -28.35 -29.05
C VAL A 14 -28.68 -27.66 -28.49
N THR A 15 -28.12 -26.71 -29.23
CA THR A 15 -27.12 -25.75 -28.75
C THR A 15 -27.81 -24.76 -27.82
N ILE A 16 -27.65 -24.93 -26.51
CA ILE A 16 -28.03 -23.92 -25.51
C ILE A 16 -26.99 -22.80 -25.61
N ILE A 17 -27.34 -21.73 -26.29
CA ILE A 17 -26.56 -20.47 -26.22
C ILE A 17 -26.88 -19.87 -24.86
N VAL A 18 -26.01 -20.10 -23.86
CA VAL A 18 -26.01 -19.34 -22.62
C VAL A 18 -25.49 -17.94 -22.99
N SER A 19 -26.41 -17.02 -23.24
CA SER A 19 -26.08 -15.61 -23.28
C SER A 19 -25.67 -15.20 -21.86
N LEU A 20 -24.37 -15.06 -21.63
CA LEU A 20 -23.83 -14.35 -20.49
C LEU A 20 -24.31 -12.88 -20.64
N GLN A 21 -25.45 -12.57 -20.04
CA GLN A 21 -25.81 -11.19 -19.81
C GLN A 21 -24.76 -10.61 -18.84
N THR A 22 -23.76 -9.93 -19.37
CA THR A 22 -22.95 -9.01 -18.60
C THR A 22 -23.86 -7.86 -18.22
N GLY A 23 -24.53 -8.00 -17.06
CA GLY A 23 -25.18 -6.85 -16.43
C GLY A 23 -24.12 -5.76 -16.22
N PRO A 24 -24.53 -4.47 -16.16
CA PRO A 24 -23.59 -3.39 -15.90
C PRO A 24 -22.75 -3.75 -14.67
N ALA A 25 -21.44 -3.62 -14.79
CA ALA A 25 -20.52 -3.91 -13.69
C ALA A 25 -21.00 -3.10 -12.48
N ARG A 26 -21.44 -3.81 -11.43
CA ARG A 26 -21.95 -3.14 -10.23
C ARG A 26 -20.78 -2.39 -9.59
N ALA A 27 -20.97 -1.10 -9.32
CA ALA A 27 -19.95 -0.28 -8.67
C ALA A 27 -19.50 -0.95 -7.37
N LEU A 28 -18.19 -1.08 -7.19
CA LEU A 28 -17.62 -1.65 -5.97
C LEU A 28 -17.78 -0.63 -4.84
N THR A 29 -18.82 -0.82 -4.01
CA THR A 29 -19.05 0.06 -2.88
C THR A 29 -18.29 -0.43 -1.67
N LEU A 30 -17.29 0.33 -1.24
CA LEU A 30 -16.55 0.07 -0.02
C LEU A 30 -17.15 0.84 1.17
N SER A 31 -17.00 0.27 2.35
CA SER A 31 -17.38 0.90 3.61
C SER A 31 -16.35 0.61 4.70
N THR A 32 -16.45 1.31 5.85
CA THR A 32 -15.61 1.04 7.00
C THR A 32 -16.39 0.30 8.09
N LYS A 33 -15.78 -0.73 8.66
CA LYS A 33 -16.28 -1.47 9.81
C LYS A 33 -15.19 -1.60 10.85
N SER A 34 -15.29 -0.82 11.94
CA SER A 34 -14.16 -0.65 12.85
C SER A 34 -12.91 -0.21 12.05
N ARG A 35 -11.75 -0.74 12.35
CA ARG A 35 -10.48 -0.43 11.69
C ARG A 35 -10.31 -1.01 10.27
N TRP A 36 -11.33 -1.60 9.69
CA TRP A 36 -11.24 -2.32 8.43
C TRP A 36 -12.07 -1.66 7.32
N ILE A 37 -11.50 -1.59 6.13
CA ILE A 37 -12.23 -1.35 4.89
C ILE A 37 -12.86 -2.67 4.47
N VAL A 38 -14.14 -2.66 4.14
CA VAL A 38 -14.92 -3.86 3.79
C VAL A 38 -15.77 -3.61 2.54
N ASN A 39 -16.06 -4.69 1.81
CA ASN A 39 -17.02 -4.68 0.71
C ASN A 39 -18.47 -4.81 1.22
N GLU A 40 -19.44 -4.81 0.32
CA GLU A 40 -20.88 -4.95 0.62
C GLU A 40 -21.24 -6.22 1.40
N SER A 41 -20.46 -7.29 1.26
CA SER A 41 -20.62 -8.53 2.02
C SER A 41 -19.99 -8.48 3.42
N GLY A 42 -19.38 -7.34 3.80
CA GLY A 42 -18.67 -7.17 5.06
C GLY A 42 -17.31 -7.87 5.11
N HIS A 43 -16.77 -8.29 3.98
CA HIS A 43 -15.44 -8.90 3.90
C HIS A 43 -14.35 -7.85 3.75
N ARG A 44 -13.23 -8.07 4.43
CA ARG A 44 -12.04 -7.22 4.37
C ARG A 44 -11.56 -7.01 2.93
N VAL A 45 -11.42 -5.76 2.52
CA VAL A 45 -10.72 -5.34 1.32
C VAL A 45 -9.44 -4.63 1.75
N LYS A 46 -8.29 -5.21 1.42
CA LYS A 46 -6.98 -4.58 1.64
C LYS A 46 -6.69 -3.66 0.47
N LEU A 47 -6.43 -2.40 0.76
CA LEU A 47 -5.88 -1.48 -0.24
C LEU A 47 -4.37 -1.66 -0.28
N ALA A 48 -3.86 -2.12 -1.41
CA ALA A 48 -2.44 -2.21 -1.74
C ALA A 48 -2.21 -1.35 -2.98
N CYS A 49 -2.03 -0.05 -2.78
CA CYS A 49 -2.03 0.95 -3.82
C CYS A 49 -0.63 1.32 -4.28
N VAL A 50 -0.56 1.94 -5.45
CA VAL A 50 0.59 2.71 -5.91
C VAL A 50 0.12 4.10 -6.32
N ASN A 51 0.92 5.13 -6.04
CA ASN A 51 0.62 6.50 -6.43
C ASN A 51 0.94 6.71 -7.92
N TRP A 52 0.07 7.45 -8.62
CA TRP A 52 0.30 7.83 -10.01
C TRP A 52 0.13 9.35 -10.15
N ALA A 53 1.24 10.04 -10.42
CA ALA A 53 1.25 11.49 -10.52
C ALA A 53 0.56 11.99 -11.79
N SER A 54 -0.37 12.96 -11.62
CA SER A 54 -1.04 13.68 -12.69
C SER A 54 -1.30 15.14 -12.30
N HIS A 55 -0.63 15.63 -11.27
CA HIS A 55 -0.85 16.94 -10.65
C HIS A 55 0.23 17.97 -10.97
N LEU A 56 1.30 17.55 -11.69
CA LEU A 56 2.41 18.43 -12.05
C LEU A 56 2.00 19.42 -13.15
N ASP A 57 2.95 20.26 -13.58
CA ASP A 57 2.72 21.39 -14.50
C ASP A 57 2.02 20.99 -15.81
N ALA A 58 2.27 19.79 -16.33
CA ALA A 58 1.62 19.28 -17.53
C ALA A 58 0.15 18.89 -17.32
N VAL A 59 -0.25 18.55 -16.09
CA VAL A 59 -1.59 18.03 -15.75
C VAL A 59 -2.02 16.85 -16.62
N VAL A 60 -1.04 16.11 -17.08
CA VAL A 60 -1.21 14.86 -17.85
C VAL A 60 -0.69 13.72 -16.97
N PRO A 61 -1.43 12.60 -16.82
CA PRO A 61 -0.86 11.45 -16.11
C PRO A 61 0.51 11.07 -16.67
N GLU A 62 1.48 10.93 -15.79
CA GLU A 62 2.87 10.69 -16.18
C GLU A 62 3.03 9.34 -16.94
N GLY A 63 4.00 9.26 -17.84
CA GLY A 63 4.36 8.03 -18.53
C GLY A 63 3.65 7.75 -19.85
N LEU A 64 2.61 8.51 -20.21
CA LEU A 64 1.81 8.24 -21.41
C LEU A 64 2.58 8.50 -22.73
N SER A 65 3.69 9.22 -22.68
CA SER A 65 4.62 9.34 -23.82
C SER A 65 5.55 8.14 -23.95
N LYS A 66 5.68 7.31 -22.92
CA LYS A 66 6.60 6.16 -22.87
C LYS A 66 5.91 4.85 -23.20
N GLN A 67 4.67 4.66 -22.71
CA GLN A 67 3.91 3.42 -22.87
C GLN A 67 2.42 3.73 -23.13
N PRO A 68 1.70 2.79 -23.78
CA PRO A 68 0.25 2.80 -23.82
C PRO A 68 -0.37 2.74 -22.40
N ILE A 69 -1.49 3.42 -22.18
CA ILE A 69 -2.20 3.44 -20.89
C ILE A 69 -2.48 2.01 -20.41
N GLU A 70 -2.95 1.13 -21.30
CA GLU A 70 -3.30 -0.26 -21.00
C GLU A 70 -2.09 -1.09 -20.56
N ALA A 71 -0.90 -0.77 -21.10
CA ALA A 71 0.36 -1.42 -20.72
C ALA A 71 0.76 -1.01 -19.29
N ILE A 72 0.70 0.27 -18.97
CA ILE A 72 0.98 0.77 -17.61
C ILE A 72 0.00 0.18 -16.60
N ALA A 73 -1.30 0.20 -16.89
CA ALA A 73 -2.32 -0.42 -16.04
C ALA A 73 -2.10 -1.93 -15.87
N GLY A 74 -1.65 -2.60 -16.94
CA GLY A 74 -1.26 -4.01 -16.92
C GLY A 74 -0.05 -4.28 -16.02
N GLN A 75 0.99 -3.44 -16.05
CA GLN A 75 2.14 -3.53 -15.16
C GLN A 75 1.74 -3.36 -13.70
N ILE A 76 0.93 -2.35 -13.37
CA ILE A 76 0.41 -2.12 -12.02
C ILE A 76 -0.29 -3.37 -11.49
N SER A 77 -1.22 -3.93 -12.25
CA SER A 77 -1.95 -5.14 -11.88
C SER A 77 -1.02 -6.37 -11.74
N SER A 78 -0.06 -6.55 -12.66
CA SER A 78 0.88 -7.69 -12.65
C SER A 78 1.83 -7.66 -11.46
N LEU A 79 2.17 -6.47 -10.96
CA LEU A 79 2.97 -6.27 -9.75
C LEU A 79 2.16 -6.48 -8.47
N GLY A 80 0.86 -6.80 -8.58
CA GLY A 80 -0.02 -7.13 -7.47
C GLY A 80 -0.65 -5.93 -6.76
N TYR A 81 -0.51 -4.71 -7.29
CA TYR A 81 -1.28 -3.57 -6.80
C TYR A 81 -2.74 -3.72 -7.22
N ASN A 82 -3.65 -3.58 -6.29
CA ASN A 82 -5.09 -3.65 -6.55
C ASN A 82 -5.77 -2.28 -6.54
N CYS A 83 -4.98 -1.21 -6.36
CA CYS A 83 -5.47 0.15 -6.27
C CYS A 83 -4.40 1.13 -6.77
N VAL A 84 -4.85 2.25 -7.36
CA VAL A 84 -4.04 3.43 -7.69
C VAL A 84 -4.56 4.62 -6.89
N HIS A 85 -3.66 5.30 -6.20
CA HIS A 85 -3.86 6.62 -5.62
C HIS A 85 -3.50 7.64 -6.71
N LEU A 86 -4.53 8.09 -7.47
CA LEU A 86 -4.36 8.90 -8.68
C LEU A 86 -4.44 10.39 -8.32
N ASN A 87 -3.31 11.07 -8.43
CA ASN A 87 -3.18 12.46 -8.00
C ASN A 87 -3.81 13.42 -9.02
N TRP A 88 -4.46 14.48 -8.55
CA TRP A 88 -5.03 15.51 -9.39
C TRP A 88 -4.98 16.90 -8.74
N PRO A 89 -4.81 18.00 -9.52
CA PRO A 89 -4.86 19.34 -8.99
C PRO A 89 -6.29 19.89 -8.99
N THR A 90 -6.67 20.67 -7.96
CA THR A 90 -8.01 21.26 -7.87
C THR A 90 -8.40 22.04 -9.13
N TYR A 91 -7.42 22.73 -9.74
CA TYR A 91 -7.66 23.57 -10.93
C TYR A 91 -8.06 22.76 -12.17
N LEU A 92 -7.75 21.47 -12.25
CA LEU A 92 -8.23 20.60 -13.33
C LEU A 92 -9.75 20.66 -13.54
N VAL A 93 -10.51 20.88 -12.47
CA VAL A 93 -11.98 20.91 -12.51
C VAL A 93 -12.57 22.24 -12.05
N THR A 94 -11.76 23.25 -11.72
CA THR A 94 -12.26 24.55 -11.23
C THR A 94 -11.78 25.75 -12.05
N ASP A 95 -10.73 25.58 -12.86
CA ASP A 95 -10.21 26.60 -13.78
C ASP A 95 -10.60 26.21 -15.22
N ASP A 96 -11.52 26.97 -15.80
CA ASP A 96 -12.05 26.69 -17.13
C ASP A 96 -10.99 26.86 -18.23
N SER A 97 -9.95 27.70 -18.01
CA SER A 97 -8.82 27.85 -18.95
C SER A 97 -7.96 26.59 -18.99
N LEU A 98 -7.70 25.98 -17.85
CA LEU A 98 -6.97 24.71 -17.76
C LEU A 98 -7.81 23.54 -18.27
N ALA A 99 -9.08 23.49 -17.91
CA ALA A 99 -10.00 22.43 -18.31
C ALA A 99 -10.23 22.38 -19.83
N SER A 100 -10.04 23.49 -20.54
CA SER A 100 -10.18 23.58 -22.02
C SER A 100 -8.92 23.17 -22.78
N LEU A 101 -7.76 23.02 -22.12
CA LEU A 101 -6.53 22.59 -22.80
C LEU A 101 -6.62 21.13 -23.23
N THR A 102 -6.08 20.87 -24.44
CA THR A 102 -5.79 19.50 -24.86
C THR A 102 -4.47 19.02 -24.24
N VAL A 103 -4.24 17.70 -24.22
CA VAL A 103 -2.95 17.13 -23.84
C VAL A 103 -1.82 17.75 -24.66
N ARG A 104 -2.03 17.87 -25.99
CA ARG A 104 -1.07 18.51 -26.90
C ARG A 104 -0.75 19.94 -26.48
N ASP A 105 -1.77 20.76 -26.21
CA ASP A 105 -1.58 22.17 -25.88
C ASP A 105 -0.84 22.34 -24.55
N SER A 106 -1.16 21.51 -23.57
CA SER A 106 -0.48 21.50 -22.28
C SER A 106 0.99 21.15 -22.43
N LEU A 107 1.33 20.04 -23.08
CA LEU A 107 2.71 19.64 -23.32
C LEU A 107 3.47 20.66 -24.16
N LYS A 108 2.83 21.26 -25.16
CA LYS A 108 3.40 22.31 -26.02
C LYS A 108 3.71 23.58 -25.24
N SER A 109 2.87 23.98 -24.30
CA SER A 109 3.09 25.16 -23.46
C SER A 109 4.37 25.06 -22.61
N LEU A 110 4.80 23.83 -22.30
CA LEU A 110 6.01 23.52 -21.56
C LEU A 110 7.21 23.17 -22.48
N GLY A 111 7.05 23.25 -23.81
CA GLY A 111 8.10 22.92 -24.76
C GLY A 111 8.44 21.44 -24.89
N LEU A 112 7.54 20.53 -24.47
CA LEU A 112 7.75 19.08 -24.37
C LEU A 112 7.48 18.35 -25.71
N THR A 113 8.21 18.70 -26.77
CA THR A 113 7.99 18.17 -28.12
C THR A 113 8.17 16.66 -28.24
N GLU A 114 9.14 16.07 -27.52
CA GLU A 114 9.35 14.62 -27.49
C GLU A 114 8.20 13.89 -26.79
N ALA A 115 7.66 14.49 -25.72
CA ALA A 115 6.51 13.93 -25.04
C ALA A 115 5.25 13.95 -25.93
N ILE A 116 5.03 15.02 -26.73
CA ILE A 116 3.95 15.07 -27.73
C ILE A 116 4.06 13.91 -28.71
N ALA A 117 5.23 13.75 -29.35
CA ALA A 117 5.46 12.66 -30.31
C ALA A 117 5.29 11.27 -29.66
N GLY A 118 5.72 11.12 -28.39
CA GLY A 118 5.54 9.89 -27.64
C GLY A 118 4.07 9.59 -27.35
N VAL A 119 3.26 10.57 -26.92
CA VAL A 119 1.82 10.39 -26.68
C VAL A 119 1.08 10.11 -28.00
N GLU A 120 1.43 10.80 -29.11
CA GLU A 120 0.89 10.50 -30.43
C GLU A 120 1.13 9.05 -30.86
N THR A 121 2.29 8.53 -30.53
CA THR A 121 2.68 7.14 -30.89
C THR A 121 1.98 6.12 -30.01
N ASN A 122 2.01 6.31 -28.69
CA ASN A 122 1.57 5.33 -27.72
C ASN A 122 0.08 5.44 -27.36
N ASN A 123 -0.47 6.65 -27.42
CA ASN A 123 -1.84 6.97 -26.99
C ASN A 123 -2.51 7.98 -27.93
N PRO A 124 -2.65 7.64 -29.24
CA PRO A 124 -3.14 8.59 -30.26
C PRO A 124 -4.57 9.09 -30.00
N SER A 125 -5.37 8.34 -29.26
CA SER A 125 -6.75 8.71 -28.96
C SER A 125 -6.91 9.86 -27.96
N ILE A 126 -5.85 10.15 -27.17
CA ILE A 126 -5.93 11.16 -26.10
C ILE A 126 -5.14 12.44 -26.40
N ILE A 127 -4.25 12.45 -27.38
CA ILE A 127 -3.34 13.60 -27.59
C ILE A 127 -4.09 14.92 -27.84
N ASP A 128 -5.24 14.85 -28.49
CA ASP A 128 -6.09 16.00 -28.79
C ASP A 128 -7.37 16.03 -27.93
N SER A 129 -7.49 15.16 -26.91
CA SER A 129 -8.54 15.22 -25.91
C SER A 129 -8.19 16.23 -24.82
N SER A 130 -9.20 16.65 -24.05
CA SER A 130 -8.97 17.52 -22.89
C SER A 130 -8.16 16.79 -21.79
N LEU A 131 -7.52 17.58 -20.92
CA LEU A 131 -6.75 17.04 -19.78
C LEU A 131 -7.63 16.14 -18.89
N PHE A 132 -8.90 16.52 -18.70
CA PHE A 132 -9.82 15.73 -17.90
C PHE A 132 -10.19 14.40 -18.59
N GLU A 133 -10.41 14.39 -19.91
CA GLU A 133 -10.68 13.16 -20.67
C GLU A 133 -9.47 12.21 -20.65
N ALA A 134 -8.24 12.74 -20.71
CA ALA A 134 -7.03 11.93 -20.53
C ALA A 134 -6.96 11.30 -19.14
N PHE A 135 -7.32 12.06 -18.09
CA PHE A 135 -7.44 11.54 -16.73
C PHE A 135 -8.51 10.43 -16.63
N GLN A 136 -9.68 10.62 -17.25
CA GLN A 136 -10.73 9.60 -17.30
C GLN A 136 -10.29 8.34 -18.04
N ALA A 137 -9.51 8.48 -19.13
CA ALA A 137 -8.99 7.34 -19.88
C ALA A 137 -8.10 6.44 -19.00
N VAL A 138 -7.25 7.05 -18.16
CA VAL A 138 -6.44 6.31 -17.18
C VAL A 138 -7.31 5.57 -16.16
N VAL A 139 -8.34 6.24 -15.60
CA VAL A 139 -9.28 5.60 -14.67
C VAL A 139 -9.99 4.41 -15.33
N SER A 140 -10.40 4.55 -16.60
CA SER A 140 -11.05 3.47 -17.36
C SER A 140 -10.12 2.27 -17.55
N ALA A 141 -8.89 2.51 -18.03
CA ALA A 141 -7.91 1.45 -18.27
C ALA A 141 -7.53 0.68 -16.98
N LEU A 142 -7.45 1.39 -15.84
CA LEU A 142 -7.29 0.75 -14.54
C LEU A 142 -8.47 -0.15 -14.19
N GLY A 143 -9.71 0.30 -14.47
CA GLY A 143 -10.92 -0.49 -14.30
C GLY A 143 -10.92 -1.78 -15.12
N ASP A 144 -10.47 -1.72 -16.37
CA ASP A 144 -10.34 -2.88 -17.26
C ASP A 144 -9.33 -3.92 -16.74
N LYS A 145 -8.41 -3.50 -15.87
CA LYS A 145 -7.44 -4.38 -15.17
C LYS A 145 -7.89 -4.75 -13.75
N ASN A 146 -9.13 -4.44 -13.37
CA ASN A 146 -9.67 -4.64 -12.01
C ASN A 146 -8.85 -3.91 -10.93
N VAL A 147 -8.28 -2.76 -11.24
CA VAL A 147 -7.55 -1.90 -10.31
C VAL A 147 -8.48 -0.79 -9.83
N MET A 148 -8.64 -0.70 -8.52
CA MET A 148 -9.41 0.37 -7.87
C MET A 148 -8.68 1.70 -7.98
N VAL A 149 -9.43 2.80 -7.91
CA VAL A 149 -8.88 4.16 -7.93
C VAL A 149 -9.35 4.92 -6.70
N ILE A 150 -8.42 5.55 -6.02
CA ILE A 150 -8.65 6.61 -5.04
C ILE A 150 -8.22 7.91 -5.71
N LEU A 151 -9.14 8.87 -5.79
CA LEU A 151 -8.90 10.20 -6.35
C LEU A 151 -8.19 11.06 -5.30
N ASP A 152 -6.93 11.38 -5.51
CA ASP A 152 -6.16 12.18 -4.56
C ASP A 152 -6.08 13.65 -4.99
N ASN A 153 -6.68 14.55 -4.23
CA ASN A 153 -6.50 15.98 -4.41
C ASN A 153 -5.13 16.43 -3.90
N HIS A 154 -4.13 16.37 -4.77
CA HIS A 154 -2.73 16.52 -4.39
C HIS A 154 -2.33 17.98 -4.15
N VAL A 155 -2.70 18.89 -5.04
CA VAL A 155 -2.43 20.32 -4.98
C VAL A 155 -3.63 21.11 -5.49
N SER A 156 -3.66 22.43 -5.28
CA SER A 156 -4.66 23.29 -5.93
C SER A 156 -4.18 23.73 -7.30
N LYS A 157 -3.10 24.49 -7.38
CA LYS A 157 -2.41 24.87 -8.61
C LYS A 157 -1.42 23.77 -8.99
N PRO A 158 -1.43 23.32 -10.27
CA PRO A 158 -0.46 22.35 -10.77
C PRO A 158 0.97 22.75 -10.47
N SER A 159 1.73 21.89 -9.84
CA SER A 159 3.14 22.05 -9.55
C SER A 159 3.70 20.80 -8.88
N TRP A 160 5.01 20.72 -8.73
CA TRP A 160 5.62 19.75 -7.82
C TRP A 160 5.18 20.01 -6.37
N CYS A 161 4.90 19.00 -5.63
CA CYS A 161 4.68 18.98 -4.19
C CYS A 161 5.90 18.34 -3.48
N CYS A 162 6.41 18.80 -2.31
CA CYS A 162 5.76 19.81 -1.49
C CYS A 162 6.80 20.64 -0.77
N SER A 163 6.50 21.91 -0.55
CA SER A 163 7.28 22.78 0.34
C SER A 163 6.36 23.67 1.19
N ASP A 164 6.87 24.16 2.32
CA ASP A 164 6.13 25.06 3.22
C ASP A 164 5.73 26.40 2.57
N SER A 165 6.33 26.75 1.44
CA SER A 165 6.17 28.05 0.77
C SER A 165 5.66 27.96 -0.67
N ASP A 166 5.19 26.79 -1.14
CA ASP A 166 4.70 26.61 -2.50
C ASP A 166 3.31 27.22 -2.75
N GLY A 167 2.66 27.74 -1.72
CA GLY A 167 1.33 28.36 -1.81
C GLY A 167 0.16 27.38 -1.92
N ASN A 168 0.42 26.08 -1.85
CA ASN A 168 -0.54 24.99 -1.91
C ASN A 168 -0.78 24.29 -0.55
N GLY A 169 -0.12 24.73 0.52
CA GLY A 169 0.06 23.94 1.72
C GLY A 169 -1.15 23.88 2.65
N PHE A 170 -1.82 25.00 2.91
CA PHE A 170 -2.93 25.05 3.87
C PHE A 170 -4.04 26.01 3.46
N PHE A 171 -5.21 25.85 4.06
CA PHE A 171 -6.40 26.68 3.81
C PHE A 171 -6.05 28.19 3.93
N GLY A 172 -6.36 28.94 2.89
CA GLY A 172 -6.04 30.36 2.80
C GLY A 172 -4.63 30.69 2.30
N ASP A 173 -3.86 29.70 1.83
CA ASP A 173 -2.65 29.96 1.03
C ASP A 173 -3.01 30.52 -0.34
N ILE A 174 -2.02 31.10 -1.03
CA ILE A 174 -2.23 31.84 -2.26
C ILE A 174 -2.97 31.06 -3.35
N TYR A 175 -2.77 29.75 -3.40
CA TYR A 175 -3.45 28.85 -4.34
C TYR A 175 -4.49 27.93 -3.68
N PHE A 176 -4.65 28.01 -2.34
CA PHE A 176 -5.54 27.12 -1.61
C PHE A 176 -6.74 27.88 -0.98
N ASP A 177 -7.64 28.38 -1.83
CA ASP A 177 -8.95 28.89 -1.38
C ASP A 177 -9.84 27.71 -0.98
N PRO A 178 -10.35 27.65 0.27
CA PRO A 178 -11.14 26.52 0.74
C PRO A 178 -12.49 26.38 0.04
N ASN A 179 -13.08 27.45 -0.52
CA ASN A 179 -14.36 27.35 -1.23
C ASN A 179 -14.14 26.81 -2.65
N VAL A 180 -13.06 27.22 -3.32
CA VAL A 180 -12.65 26.65 -4.61
C VAL A 180 -12.31 25.17 -4.46
N TRP A 181 -11.60 24.82 -3.40
CA TRP A 181 -11.27 23.45 -3.08
C TRP A 181 -12.53 22.58 -2.87
N ILE A 182 -13.49 23.01 -2.04
CA ILE A 182 -14.77 22.30 -1.82
C ILE A 182 -15.53 22.15 -3.13
N LYS A 183 -15.57 23.20 -3.97
CA LYS A 183 -16.16 23.14 -5.32
C LYS A 183 -15.47 22.08 -6.19
N GLY A 184 -14.14 22.03 -6.16
CA GLY A 184 -13.35 21.02 -6.88
C GLY A 184 -13.64 19.59 -6.43
N LEU A 185 -13.62 19.33 -5.12
CA LEU A 185 -13.98 18.03 -4.55
C LEU A 185 -15.38 17.60 -4.97
N THR A 186 -16.36 18.49 -4.85
CA THR A 186 -17.76 18.22 -5.23
C THR A 186 -17.88 17.86 -6.71
N ARG A 187 -17.25 18.66 -7.60
CA ARG A 187 -17.24 18.39 -9.04
C ARG A 187 -16.61 17.06 -9.38
N MET A 188 -15.43 16.76 -8.82
CA MET A 188 -14.73 15.49 -9.04
C MET A 188 -15.57 14.30 -8.56
N ALA A 189 -16.20 14.40 -7.39
CA ALA A 189 -17.07 13.35 -6.86
C ALA A 189 -18.30 13.09 -7.76
N ILE A 190 -18.89 14.15 -8.37
CA ILE A 190 -20.00 14.02 -9.31
C ILE A 190 -19.55 13.39 -10.63
N LEU A 191 -18.41 13.83 -11.18
CA LEU A 191 -17.88 13.36 -12.46
C LEU A 191 -17.57 11.86 -12.46
N PHE A 192 -17.16 11.31 -11.32
CA PHE A 192 -16.90 9.88 -11.15
C PHE A 192 -18.04 9.11 -10.46
N LYS A 193 -19.22 9.71 -10.31
CA LYS A 193 -20.39 9.00 -9.75
C LYS A 193 -20.84 7.88 -10.69
N GLY A 194 -20.84 6.65 -10.15
CA GLY A 194 -21.22 5.45 -10.92
C GLY A 194 -20.06 4.77 -11.66
N VAL A 195 -18.85 5.33 -11.63
CA VAL A 195 -17.65 4.67 -12.14
C VAL A 195 -17.24 3.59 -11.16
N SER A 196 -17.28 2.32 -11.59
CA SER A 196 -17.28 1.15 -10.73
C SER A 196 -15.98 0.92 -9.94
N ASN A 197 -14.84 1.33 -10.50
CA ASN A 197 -13.53 1.17 -9.89
C ASN A 197 -13.06 2.38 -9.07
N VAL A 198 -13.79 3.51 -9.08
CA VAL A 198 -13.48 4.67 -8.22
C VAL A 198 -14.13 4.45 -6.86
N VAL A 199 -13.32 4.16 -5.86
CA VAL A 199 -13.78 3.66 -4.54
C VAL A 199 -13.59 4.66 -3.39
N GLY A 200 -12.80 5.71 -3.58
CA GLY A 200 -12.51 6.69 -2.53
C GLY A 200 -11.96 8.00 -3.07
N MET A 201 -11.90 8.98 -2.19
CA MET A 201 -11.29 10.28 -2.45
C MET A 201 -10.49 10.74 -1.23
N SER A 202 -9.19 10.97 -1.41
CA SER A 202 -8.33 11.70 -0.50
C SER A 202 -8.57 13.19 -0.70
N LEU A 203 -8.99 13.86 0.38
CA LEU A 203 -9.51 15.22 0.26
C LEU A 203 -8.41 16.24 0.03
N ARG A 204 -7.24 16.03 0.61
CA ARG A 204 -6.08 16.90 0.40
C ARG A 204 -4.80 16.22 0.84
N ASN A 205 -3.81 16.22 -0.06
CA ASN A 205 -2.46 15.76 0.21
C ASN A 205 -1.67 16.79 1.04
N GLU A 206 -0.93 16.31 2.01
CA GLU A 206 0.13 16.99 2.74
C GLU A 206 -0.18 18.42 3.19
N LEU A 207 -1.11 18.55 4.13
CA LEU A 207 -1.36 19.84 4.81
C LEU A 207 -0.09 20.29 5.53
N ARG A 208 0.43 21.48 5.18
CA ARG A 208 1.75 21.98 5.58
C ARG A 208 1.82 23.50 5.66
N GLY A 209 2.97 24.02 6.08
CA GLY A 209 3.26 25.44 6.12
C GLY A 209 2.80 26.18 7.37
N PRO A 210 3.12 27.47 7.50
CA PRO A 210 2.97 28.21 8.75
C PRO A 210 1.52 28.57 9.13
N LYS A 211 0.56 28.42 8.20
CA LYS A 211 -0.85 28.68 8.47
C LYS A 211 -1.58 27.53 9.15
N GLN A 212 -0.96 26.36 9.26
CA GLN A 212 -1.58 25.19 9.83
C GLN A 212 -2.14 25.47 11.23
N ASN A 213 -3.40 25.11 11.44
CA ASN A 213 -4.04 25.12 12.75
C ASN A 213 -5.18 24.11 12.81
N VAL A 214 -5.46 23.62 14.00
CA VAL A 214 -6.43 22.56 14.25
C VAL A 214 -7.86 23.01 13.99
N GLU A 215 -8.22 24.26 14.29
CA GLU A 215 -9.59 24.76 14.13
C GLU A 215 -10.00 24.86 12.67
N ASP A 216 -9.12 25.35 11.79
CA ASP A 216 -9.38 25.39 10.37
C ASP A 216 -9.32 23.99 9.75
N TRP A 217 -8.49 23.09 10.28
CA TRP A 217 -8.53 21.68 9.90
C TRP A 217 -9.92 21.09 10.14
N PHE A 218 -10.48 21.19 11.35
CA PHE A 218 -11.84 20.71 11.64
C PHE A 218 -12.87 21.39 10.76
N ARG A 219 -12.80 22.72 10.65
CA ARG A 219 -13.76 23.52 9.87
C ARG A 219 -13.85 23.08 8.42
N TYR A 220 -12.72 22.94 7.75
CA TYR A 220 -12.69 22.72 6.31
C TYR A 220 -12.69 21.23 5.95
N MET A 221 -11.96 20.38 6.67
CA MET A 221 -11.98 18.96 6.39
C MET A 221 -13.36 18.34 6.60
N GLN A 222 -14.08 18.73 7.64
CA GLN A 222 -15.47 18.29 7.83
C GLN A 222 -16.38 18.78 6.68
N ARG A 223 -16.26 20.04 6.27
CA ARG A 223 -17.05 20.58 5.16
C ARG A 223 -16.73 19.88 3.83
N GLY A 224 -15.46 19.61 3.58
CA GLY A 224 -15.02 18.85 2.40
C GLY A 224 -15.57 17.42 2.41
N ALA A 225 -15.50 16.75 3.55
CA ALA A 225 -16.04 15.40 3.75
C ALA A 225 -17.55 15.32 3.48
N GLU A 226 -18.32 16.25 4.06
CA GLU A 226 -19.77 16.36 3.82
C GLU A 226 -20.09 16.64 2.35
N ALA A 227 -19.33 17.51 1.70
CA ALA A 227 -19.55 17.87 0.29
C ALA A 227 -19.30 16.67 -0.64
N VAL A 228 -18.24 15.90 -0.40
CA VAL A 228 -17.93 14.67 -1.17
C VAL A 228 -19.00 13.61 -0.94
N HIS A 229 -19.36 13.37 0.32
CA HIS A 229 -20.37 12.36 0.63
C HIS A 229 -21.75 12.72 0.06
N TRP A 230 -22.15 13.99 0.13
CA TRP A 230 -23.40 14.46 -0.49
C TRP A 230 -23.38 14.25 -2.00
N ALA A 231 -22.28 14.56 -2.69
CA ALA A 231 -22.13 14.43 -4.13
C ALA A 231 -22.10 12.95 -4.58
N ASN A 232 -21.35 12.11 -3.88
CA ASN A 232 -21.18 10.69 -4.17
C ASN A 232 -21.04 9.85 -2.89
N PRO A 233 -22.15 9.37 -2.31
CA PRO A 233 -22.14 8.64 -1.03
C PRO A 233 -21.47 7.25 -1.09
N ASN A 234 -21.11 6.78 -2.29
CA ASN A 234 -20.44 5.49 -2.44
C ASN A 234 -18.94 5.54 -2.15
N LEU A 235 -18.33 6.71 -2.23
CA LEU A 235 -16.89 6.88 -2.00
C LEU A 235 -16.52 6.72 -0.52
N LEU A 236 -15.37 6.11 -0.25
CA LEU A 236 -14.65 6.33 1.00
C LEU A 236 -14.20 7.79 1.02
N VAL A 237 -14.31 8.42 2.19
CA VAL A 237 -13.85 9.79 2.43
C VAL A 237 -12.59 9.71 3.26
N ILE A 238 -11.48 10.15 2.69
CA ILE A 238 -10.16 9.98 3.27
C ILE A 238 -9.63 11.33 3.71
N LEU A 239 -9.31 11.47 4.99
CA LEU A 239 -8.84 12.70 5.60
C LEU A 239 -7.35 12.62 5.91
N SER A 240 -6.63 13.61 5.47
CA SER A 240 -5.21 13.82 5.76
C SER A 240 -4.97 14.56 7.07
N GLY A 241 -3.80 14.31 7.68
CA GLY A 241 -3.38 14.97 8.92
C GLY A 241 -2.69 16.32 8.70
N LEU A 242 -2.19 16.91 9.80
CA LEU A 242 -1.29 18.05 9.76
C LEU A 242 0.17 17.58 9.61
N GLY A 243 1.07 18.52 9.31
CA GLY A 243 2.51 18.25 9.23
C GLY A 243 2.87 17.23 8.16
N TYR A 244 2.45 17.44 6.91
CA TYR A 244 2.66 16.53 5.78
C TYR A 244 2.00 15.16 6.00
N ASP A 245 0.72 15.16 6.38
CA ASP A 245 -0.09 13.96 6.66
C ASP A 245 0.48 13.04 7.75
N HIS A 246 1.21 13.62 8.69
CA HIS A 246 1.90 12.86 9.71
C HIS A 246 1.18 12.92 11.07
N ASP A 247 0.52 14.04 11.42
CA ASP A 247 0.04 14.30 12.78
C ASP A 247 -1.49 14.40 12.88
N PHE A 248 -2.06 13.45 13.58
CA PHE A 248 -3.47 13.40 14.03
C PHE A 248 -3.60 13.48 15.56
N SER A 249 -2.54 13.82 16.30
CA SER A 249 -2.57 13.80 17.76
C SER A 249 -3.71 14.64 18.39
N PHE A 250 -4.17 15.67 17.68
CA PHE A 250 -5.31 16.50 18.08
C PHE A 250 -6.64 15.75 18.10
N LEU A 251 -6.77 14.62 17.39
CA LEU A 251 -7.97 13.77 17.42
C LEU A 251 -8.08 12.92 18.68
N GLN A 252 -7.05 12.83 19.51
CA GLN A 252 -7.14 12.14 20.81
C GLN A 252 -8.18 12.78 21.73
N ASN A 253 -8.37 14.09 21.62
CA ASN A 253 -9.26 14.86 22.49
C ASN A 253 -10.54 15.35 21.81
N ARG A 254 -10.63 15.28 20.48
CA ARG A 254 -11.78 15.76 19.71
C ARG A 254 -11.95 14.93 18.44
N GLN A 255 -13.08 14.27 18.31
CA GLN A 255 -13.41 13.48 17.13
C GLN A 255 -13.98 14.33 16.00
N VAL A 256 -13.79 13.88 14.75
CA VAL A 256 -14.45 14.45 13.57
C VAL A 256 -15.97 14.23 13.67
N GLN A 257 -16.75 15.30 13.44
CA GLN A 257 -18.21 15.24 13.44
C GLN A 257 -18.73 15.24 12.01
N LEU A 258 -19.32 14.13 11.56
CA LEU A 258 -19.90 13.96 10.25
C LEU A 258 -21.36 13.50 10.35
N THR A 259 -22.18 13.90 9.37
CA THR A 259 -23.61 13.50 9.30
C THR A 259 -23.78 12.06 8.76
N PHE A 260 -22.72 11.45 8.29
CA PHE A 260 -22.68 10.09 7.76
C PHE A 260 -21.71 9.20 8.55
N SER A 261 -21.82 7.88 8.35
CA SER A 261 -20.96 6.89 8.98
C SER A 261 -20.55 5.80 7.98
N GLY A 262 -19.54 5.00 8.36
CA GLY A 262 -19.12 3.85 7.56
C GLY A 262 -18.35 4.21 6.28
N LYS A 263 -17.80 5.44 6.17
CA LYS A 263 -17.04 5.88 4.99
C LYS A 263 -15.71 6.56 5.33
N LEU A 264 -15.48 6.91 6.60
CA LEU A 264 -14.31 7.67 7.01
C LEU A 264 -13.07 6.79 7.12
N VAL A 265 -11.99 7.23 6.50
CA VAL A 265 -10.64 6.68 6.56
C VAL A 265 -9.68 7.82 6.88
N PHE A 266 -8.60 7.57 7.60
CA PHE A 266 -7.52 8.55 7.80
C PHE A 266 -6.28 8.11 7.01
N GLU A 267 -5.64 9.05 6.32
CA GLU A 267 -4.41 8.79 5.59
C GLU A 267 -3.19 9.38 6.29
N VAL A 268 -2.06 8.69 6.14
CA VAL A 268 -0.79 9.01 6.80
C VAL A 268 0.34 8.83 5.80
N HIS A 269 1.33 9.73 5.82
CA HIS A 269 2.59 9.58 5.10
C HIS A 269 3.70 9.11 6.03
N TRP A 270 4.52 8.18 5.57
CA TRP A 270 5.60 7.64 6.38
C TRP A 270 6.85 7.36 5.55
N TYR A 271 7.86 8.19 5.72
CA TYR A 271 9.12 8.12 4.99
C TYR A 271 10.34 8.13 5.91
N ALA A 272 11.45 7.54 5.46
CA ALA A 272 12.72 7.51 6.19
C ALA A 272 13.31 8.91 6.45
N PHE A 273 13.09 9.85 5.55
CA PHE A 273 13.65 11.18 5.65
C PHE A 273 13.06 12.05 6.78
N PHE A 274 11.89 11.69 7.30
CA PHE A 274 11.35 12.33 8.52
C PHE A 274 12.24 12.08 9.75
N ASP A 275 12.99 10.97 9.75
CA ASP A 275 13.90 10.57 10.82
C ASP A 275 15.35 11.03 10.57
N GLY A 276 15.58 11.83 9.54
CA GLY A 276 16.91 12.28 9.12
C GLY A 276 17.82 11.12 8.76
N LYS A 277 19.01 11.02 9.41
CA LYS A 277 19.98 9.93 9.20
C LYS A 277 19.95 8.86 10.30
N ALA A 278 18.91 8.82 11.09
CA ALA A 278 18.85 7.91 12.25
C ALA A 278 18.98 6.43 11.83
N TRP A 279 18.36 6.05 10.72
CA TRP A 279 18.43 4.68 10.20
C TRP A 279 19.82 4.28 9.72
N GLU A 280 20.57 5.22 9.13
CA GLU A 280 21.93 4.98 8.66
C GLU A 280 22.93 4.87 9.81
N SER A 281 22.85 5.76 10.80
CA SER A 281 23.86 5.94 11.84
C SER A 281 23.55 5.24 13.17
N GLY A 282 22.29 4.87 13.41
CA GLY A 282 21.82 4.34 14.70
C GLY A 282 21.82 2.82 14.82
N ASN A 283 21.49 2.34 16.01
CA ASN A 283 21.09 0.96 16.23
C ASN A 283 19.65 0.78 15.73
N VAL A 284 19.46 -0.03 14.69
CA VAL A 284 18.18 -0.14 13.97
C VAL A 284 17.04 -0.65 14.85
N ASN A 285 17.32 -1.51 15.86
CA ASN A 285 16.31 -1.89 16.85
C ASN A 285 15.77 -0.69 17.63
N GLN A 286 16.67 0.18 18.07
CA GLN A 286 16.29 1.36 18.85
C GLN A 286 15.57 2.39 17.98
N VAL A 287 16.08 2.65 16.77
CA VAL A 287 15.45 3.59 15.82
C VAL A 287 14.04 3.13 15.48
N CYS A 288 13.85 1.86 15.08
CA CYS A 288 12.53 1.31 14.77
C CYS A 288 11.55 1.44 15.94
N LYS A 289 12.00 1.10 17.18
CA LYS A 289 11.17 1.30 18.39
C LYS A 289 10.69 2.74 18.53
N ILE A 290 11.63 3.70 18.46
CA ILE A 290 11.32 5.13 18.67
C ILE A 290 10.35 5.63 17.59
N VAL A 291 10.61 5.30 16.34
CA VAL A 291 9.78 5.72 15.20
C VAL A 291 8.38 5.14 15.30
N VAL A 292 8.23 3.83 15.55
CA VAL A 292 6.92 3.18 15.70
C VAL A 292 6.16 3.73 16.91
N GLN A 293 6.84 3.96 18.04
CA GLN A 293 6.21 4.58 19.20
C GLN A 293 5.71 6.00 18.90
N ASN A 294 6.49 6.78 18.15
CA ASN A 294 6.07 8.12 17.72
C ASN A 294 4.85 8.04 16.79
N MET A 295 4.90 7.18 15.75
CA MET A 295 3.77 6.98 14.84
C MET A 295 2.50 6.54 15.58
N ASN A 296 2.62 5.64 16.56
CA ASN A 296 1.49 5.24 17.40
C ASN A 296 0.89 6.42 18.16
N ARG A 297 1.75 7.30 18.70
CA ARG A 297 1.32 8.46 19.48
C ARG A 297 0.62 9.54 18.64
N ILE A 298 1.07 9.74 17.38
CA ILE A 298 0.56 10.84 16.55
C ILE A 298 -0.51 10.42 15.53
N SER A 299 -0.56 9.15 15.11
CA SER A 299 -1.43 8.73 14.01
C SER A 299 -2.03 7.33 14.18
N LEU A 300 -1.21 6.29 14.44
CA LEU A 300 -1.66 4.90 14.39
C LEU A 300 -2.61 4.53 15.55
N PHE A 301 -2.70 5.34 16.60
CA PHE A 301 -3.68 5.18 17.69
C PHE A 301 -5.14 5.16 17.17
N LEU A 302 -5.41 5.76 16.01
CA LEU A 302 -6.72 5.76 15.37
C LEU A 302 -7.20 4.34 15.02
N LEU A 303 -6.28 3.40 14.77
CA LEU A 303 -6.62 1.98 14.60
C LEU A 303 -7.27 1.38 15.86
N GLU A 304 -6.79 1.76 17.04
CA GLU A 304 -7.35 1.33 18.34
C GLU A 304 -8.70 2.01 18.62
N GLN A 305 -8.89 3.21 18.12
CA GLN A 305 -10.18 3.91 18.17
C GLN A 305 -11.21 3.35 17.17
N GLY A 306 -10.82 2.38 16.32
CA GLY A 306 -11.71 1.73 15.38
C GLY A 306 -11.85 2.43 14.04
N PHE A 307 -10.86 3.21 13.62
CA PHE A 307 -10.79 3.81 12.29
C PHE A 307 -9.76 3.11 11.41
N PRO A 308 -10.05 2.90 10.12
CA PRO A 308 -9.04 2.46 9.18
C PRO A 308 -7.96 3.52 8.98
N ILE A 309 -6.70 3.08 8.90
CA ILE A 309 -5.57 3.88 8.48
C ILE A 309 -5.14 3.42 7.09
N PHE A 310 -4.96 4.38 6.21
CA PHE A 310 -4.36 4.23 4.90
C PHE A 310 -3.01 4.97 4.92
N VAL A 311 -1.90 4.25 4.99
CA VAL A 311 -0.58 4.86 4.79
C VAL A 311 -0.44 5.13 3.30
N SER A 312 -1.06 6.22 2.85
CA SER A 312 -1.27 6.56 1.43
C SER A 312 0.02 6.85 0.69
N GLU A 313 1.07 7.21 1.43
CA GLU A 313 2.41 7.31 0.88
C GLU A 313 3.46 6.74 1.82
N PHE A 314 4.25 5.84 1.29
CA PHE A 314 5.56 5.42 1.77
C PHE A 314 6.42 5.11 0.53
N GLY A 315 7.70 5.22 0.66
CA GLY A 315 8.59 4.91 -0.47
C GLY A 315 10.04 4.79 -0.05
N VAL A 316 10.82 4.21 -0.95
CA VAL A 316 12.27 4.06 -0.80
C VAL A 316 12.95 4.15 -2.15
N ASP A 317 14.22 4.52 -2.18
CA ASP A 317 15.04 4.49 -3.38
C ASP A 317 15.12 3.06 -3.94
N GLN A 318 14.48 2.85 -5.09
CA GLN A 318 14.37 1.55 -5.75
C GLN A 318 15.72 1.01 -6.26
N ARG A 319 16.78 1.83 -6.31
CA ARG A 319 18.13 1.38 -6.67
C ARG A 319 18.76 0.49 -5.60
N GLY A 320 18.19 0.50 -4.37
CA GLY A 320 18.66 -0.34 -3.26
C GLY A 320 19.98 0.12 -2.61
N ILE A 321 20.51 1.28 -2.98
CA ILE A 321 21.79 1.82 -2.48
C ILE A 321 21.64 2.74 -1.27
N ASN A 322 20.44 3.20 -0.96
CA ASN A 322 20.17 4.08 0.18
C ASN A 322 20.01 3.24 1.45
N VAL A 323 21.03 3.26 2.30
CA VAL A 323 21.05 2.50 3.57
C VAL A 323 19.92 2.94 4.51
N ASN A 324 19.65 4.26 4.56
CA ASN A 324 18.59 4.81 5.40
C ASN A 324 17.23 4.23 5.02
N ASP A 325 16.89 4.28 3.73
CA ASP A 325 15.64 3.74 3.18
C ASP A 325 15.52 2.23 3.36
N ASN A 326 16.61 1.48 3.10
CA ASN A 326 16.60 0.03 3.18
C ASN A 326 16.30 -0.47 4.60
N ARG A 327 16.86 0.19 5.62
CA ARG A 327 16.64 -0.16 7.03
C ARG A 327 15.26 0.27 7.52
N TYR A 328 14.84 1.47 7.13
CA TYR A 328 13.47 1.95 7.35
C TYR A 328 12.43 0.97 6.79
N LEU A 329 12.60 0.52 5.54
CA LEU A 329 11.64 -0.37 4.89
C LEU A 329 11.42 -1.66 5.67
N ASN A 330 12.47 -2.23 6.30
CA ASN A 330 12.32 -3.43 7.11
C ASN A 330 11.44 -3.18 8.34
N CYS A 331 11.59 -2.03 9.00
CA CYS A 331 10.74 -1.62 10.12
C CYS A 331 9.30 -1.34 9.66
N PHE A 332 9.14 -0.65 8.52
CA PHE A 332 7.83 -0.39 7.92
C PHE A 332 7.09 -1.69 7.62
N LEU A 333 7.72 -2.65 6.92
CA LEU A 333 7.11 -3.94 6.59
C LEU A 333 6.72 -4.75 7.82
N ALA A 334 7.57 -4.72 8.88
CA ALA A 334 7.24 -5.35 10.14
C ALA A 334 5.97 -4.75 10.76
N THR A 335 5.89 -3.43 10.82
CA THR A 335 4.73 -2.72 11.38
C THR A 335 3.48 -2.91 10.53
N ALA A 336 3.62 -2.82 9.20
CA ALA A 336 2.53 -3.01 8.25
C ALA A 336 1.95 -4.43 8.31
N ALA A 337 2.78 -5.44 8.54
CA ALA A 337 2.32 -6.82 8.74
C ALA A 337 1.64 -7.00 10.10
N GLN A 338 2.18 -6.43 11.18
CA GLN A 338 1.63 -6.55 12.54
C GLN A 338 0.29 -5.83 12.69
N LEU A 339 0.21 -4.60 12.19
CA LEU A 339 -1.00 -3.77 12.29
C LEU A 339 -1.98 -4.04 11.17
N ASP A 340 -1.53 -4.60 10.05
CA ASP A 340 -2.32 -4.94 8.86
C ASP A 340 -3.17 -3.76 8.33
N PHE A 341 -2.59 -2.54 8.34
CA PHE A 341 -3.21 -1.35 7.77
C PHE A 341 -3.16 -1.34 6.23
N ASP A 342 -3.94 -0.48 5.60
CA ASP A 342 -3.96 -0.24 4.15
C ASP A 342 -2.80 0.69 3.76
N TRP A 343 -2.29 0.58 2.52
CA TRP A 343 -1.09 1.33 2.14
C TRP A 343 -1.04 1.67 0.64
N GLY A 344 -0.29 2.74 0.30
CA GLY A 344 0.03 3.18 -1.05
C GLY A 344 1.52 3.48 -1.18
N GLN A 345 2.19 2.91 -2.17
CA GLN A 345 3.60 3.16 -2.43
C GLN A 345 3.77 4.39 -3.33
N TRP A 346 4.62 5.31 -2.93
CA TRP A 346 5.14 6.35 -3.80
C TRP A 346 6.30 5.78 -4.59
N THR A 347 6.27 5.65 -5.89
CA THR A 347 5.23 5.95 -6.89
C THR A 347 5.38 4.99 -8.09
N VAL A 348 4.40 4.87 -8.97
CA VAL A 348 4.57 4.07 -10.22
C VAL A 348 5.49 4.76 -11.21
N VAL A 349 5.67 6.08 -11.09
CA VAL A 349 6.39 6.97 -12.02
C VAL A 349 7.83 6.51 -12.21
N GLY A 350 8.21 6.19 -13.45
CA GLY A 350 9.59 5.90 -13.81
C GLY A 350 10.39 7.17 -14.08
N SER A 351 9.80 8.06 -14.86
CA SER A 351 10.34 9.38 -15.21
C SER A 351 9.21 10.37 -15.43
N TYR A 352 9.46 11.66 -15.18
CA TYR A 352 8.51 12.76 -15.33
C TYR A 352 8.61 13.42 -16.71
N TYR A 353 7.50 13.99 -17.20
CA TYR A 353 7.56 14.89 -18.35
C TYR A 353 8.40 16.12 -18.04
N TYR A 354 8.09 16.77 -16.91
CA TYR A 354 8.74 17.97 -16.42
C TYR A 354 8.58 18.04 -14.90
N ARG A 355 9.70 18.23 -14.21
CA ARG A 355 9.71 18.42 -12.76
C ARG A 355 10.78 19.44 -12.38
N GLU A 356 10.38 20.53 -11.74
CA GLU A 356 11.28 21.54 -11.18
C GLU A 356 12.34 22.05 -12.18
N GLY A 357 11.94 22.28 -13.43
CA GLY A 357 12.83 22.77 -14.48
C GLY A 357 13.56 21.68 -15.27
N VAL A 358 13.39 20.40 -14.92
CA VAL A 358 14.08 19.29 -15.56
C VAL A 358 13.09 18.45 -16.39
N ILE A 359 13.40 18.29 -17.68
CA ILE A 359 12.64 17.44 -18.61
C ILE A 359 13.18 15.99 -18.48
N GLY A 360 12.27 15.01 -18.40
CA GLY A 360 12.63 13.59 -18.38
C GLY A 360 13.33 13.14 -17.09
N MET A 361 13.15 13.85 -15.99
CA MET A 361 13.78 13.51 -14.71
C MET A 361 13.37 12.12 -14.23
N SER A 362 14.37 11.24 -13.97
CA SER A 362 14.13 9.92 -13.39
C SER A 362 13.59 10.02 -11.98
N GLU A 363 12.59 9.19 -11.64
CA GLU A 363 12.08 9.05 -10.27
C GLU A 363 12.69 7.82 -9.60
N TYR A 364 13.63 8.02 -8.70
CA TYR A 364 14.30 6.90 -8.03
C TYR A 364 13.42 6.12 -7.04
N TYR A 365 12.33 6.71 -6.58
CA TYR A 365 11.29 6.02 -5.80
C TYR A 365 10.32 5.25 -6.71
N GLY A 366 10.45 5.44 -8.03
CA GLY A 366 9.61 4.83 -9.05
C GLY A 366 9.69 3.32 -9.11
N VAL A 367 8.54 2.67 -8.99
CA VAL A 367 8.40 1.21 -9.11
C VAL A 367 8.74 0.76 -10.53
N LEU A 368 8.34 1.54 -11.56
CA LEU A 368 8.72 1.26 -12.93
C LEU A 368 10.05 1.94 -13.28
N ASN A 369 10.76 1.39 -14.26
CA ASN A 369 11.98 1.97 -14.82
C ASN A 369 11.68 3.26 -15.61
N ASP A 370 12.71 3.96 -16.07
CA ASP A 370 12.57 5.24 -16.76
C ASP A 370 11.75 5.15 -18.06
N ASP A 371 11.69 3.98 -18.68
CA ASP A 371 10.90 3.71 -19.88
C ASP A 371 9.49 3.19 -19.57
N TRP A 372 9.14 3.03 -18.32
CA TRP A 372 7.84 2.53 -17.84
C TRP A 372 7.49 1.11 -18.30
N SER A 373 8.46 0.36 -18.81
CA SER A 373 8.24 -0.95 -19.43
C SER A 373 8.26 -2.12 -18.45
N GLU A 374 8.98 -1.98 -17.32
CA GLU A 374 9.16 -3.05 -16.34
C GLU A 374 9.46 -2.51 -14.94
N ALA A 375 9.39 -3.38 -13.94
CA ALA A 375 9.76 -3.02 -12.57
C ALA A 375 11.24 -2.64 -12.48
N ARG A 376 11.55 -1.48 -11.90
CA ARG A 376 12.92 -1.01 -11.65
C ARG A 376 13.71 -1.96 -10.76
N ASN A 377 13.06 -2.57 -9.77
CA ASN A 377 13.66 -3.53 -8.85
C ASN A 377 12.66 -4.65 -8.50
N SER A 378 12.74 -5.76 -9.23
CA SER A 378 11.87 -6.91 -9.05
C SER A 378 11.99 -7.56 -7.66
N SER A 379 13.20 -7.58 -7.08
CA SER A 379 13.43 -8.13 -5.74
C SER A 379 12.72 -7.28 -4.66
N LEU A 380 12.75 -5.96 -4.81
CA LEU A 380 12.06 -5.05 -3.90
C LEU A 380 10.53 -5.13 -4.06
N ALA A 381 10.05 -5.21 -5.31
CA ALA A 381 8.64 -5.45 -5.59
C ALA A 381 8.14 -6.76 -4.96
N GLN A 382 8.91 -7.85 -5.08
CA GLN A 382 8.62 -9.13 -4.44
C GLN A 382 8.58 -9.01 -2.91
N LYS A 383 9.51 -8.27 -2.30
CA LYS A 383 9.56 -8.05 -0.85
C LYS A 383 8.31 -7.32 -0.36
N ILE A 384 7.88 -6.26 -1.04
CA ILE A 384 6.68 -5.49 -0.71
C ILE A 384 5.40 -6.30 -0.96
N SER A 385 5.40 -7.23 -1.92
CA SER A 385 4.26 -8.10 -2.20
C SER A 385 3.79 -8.91 -1.00
N SER A 386 4.64 -9.13 -0.01
CA SER A 386 4.31 -9.84 1.23
C SER A 386 3.17 -9.21 2.03
N ILE A 387 2.96 -7.91 1.90
CA ILE A 387 1.91 -7.14 2.59
C ILE A 387 0.76 -6.72 1.68
N GLN A 388 0.70 -7.17 0.43
CA GLN A 388 -0.40 -6.87 -0.50
C GLN A 388 -1.71 -7.52 -0.11
N TYR A 389 -1.66 -8.69 0.53
CA TYR A 389 -2.85 -9.41 0.97
C TYR A 389 -3.04 -9.27 2.48
N PRO A 390 -4.30 -9.17 2.96
CA PRO A 390 -4.55 -9.02 4.38
C PRO A 390 -4.12 -10.27 5.16
N PHE A 391 -3.54 -10.09 6.33
CA PHE A 391 -3.27 -11.18 7.28
C PHE A 391 -4.51 -11.50 8.11
N GLN A 392 -5.32 -10.50 8.43
CA GLN A 392 -6.50 -10.63 9.30
C GLN A 392 -7.64 -9.71 8.83
N GLY A 393 -8.82 -9.91 9.40
CA GLY A 393 -9.98 -9.08 9.13
C GLY A 393 -11.25 -9.90 8.88
N PRO A 394 -12.41 -9.25 8.84
CA PRO A 394 -13.68 -9.94 8.66
C PRO A 394 -13.75 -10.64 7.30
N GLY A 395 -14.33 -11.84 7.28
CA GLY A 395 -14.62 -12.60 6.07
C GLY A 395 -13.42 -13.24 5.37
N LEU A 396 -12.19 -13.19 5.94
CA LEU A 396 -11.02 -13.81 5.30
C LEU A 396 -11.02 -15.33 5.35
N SER A 397 -11.45 -15.91 6.46
CA SER A 397 -11.75 -17.33 6.60
C SER A 397 -12.38 -17.63 7.95
N GLU A 398 -12.95 -18.84 8.11
CA GLU A 398 -13.41 -19.38 9.39
C GLU A 398 -12.27 -20.06 10.19
N VAL A 399 -11.03 -19.86 9.78
CA VAL A 399 -9.87 -20.46 10.45
C VAL A 399 -9.60 -19.76 11.77
N ARG A 400 -9.34 -20.56 12.80
CA ARG A 400 -8.94 -20.04 14.11
C ARG A 400 -7.73 -19.13 13.99
N LYS A 401 -7.73 -18.01 14.70
CA LYS A 401 -6.61 -17.08 14.78
C LYS A 401 -5.32 -17.83 15.14
N HIS A 402 -4.28 -17.61 14.35
CA HIS A 402 -2.95 -18.22 14.49
C HIS A 402 -1.88 -17.16 14.23
N LYS A 403 -0.61 -17.52 14.38
CA LYS A 403 0.53 -16.70 14.01
C LYS A 403 1.15 -17.19 12.71
N VAL A 404 1.69 -16.26 11.93
CA VAL A 404 2.75 -16.55 10.96
C VAL A 404 4.04 -15.93 11.47
N ILE A 405 5.19 -16.56 11.21
CA ILE A 405 6.50 -16.01 11.57
C ILE A 405 7.03 -15.30 10.32
N PHE A 406 6.98 -13.99 10.31
CA PHE A 406 7.32 -13.14 9.17
C PHE A 406 8.73 -12.57 9.31
N HIS A 407 9.49 -12.56 8.21
CA HIS A 407 10.83 -11.99 8.10
C HIS A 407 10.81 -10.75 7.19
N PRO A 408 10.76 -9.54 7.75
CA PRO A 408 10.53 -8.31 6.97
C PRO A 408 11.68 -7.98 6.00
N ALA A 409 12.93 -8.39 6.31
CA ALA A 409 14.06 -8.12 5.44
C ALA A 409 13.97 -8.84 4.07
N THR A 410 13.26 -9.97 4.00
CA THR A 410 13.03 -10.71 2.74
C THR A 410 11.59 -10.63 2.23
N GLY A 411 10.63 -10.22 3.08
CA GLY A 411 9.21 -10.31 2.78
C GLY A 411 8.67 -11.76 2.79
N LEU A 412 9.38 -12.69 3.39
CA LEU A 412 9.01 -14.10 3.44
C LEU A 412 8.58 -14.53 4.84
N CYS A 413 7.98 -15.69 4.95
CA CYS A 413 7.58 -16.31 6.20
C CYS A 413 8.30 -17.64 6.42
N VAL A 414 8.41 -18.05 7.68
CA VAL A 414 8.93 -19.37 8.02
C VAL A 414 7.95 -20.44 7.55
N VAL A 415 8.46 -21.38 6.77
CA VAL A 415 7.73 -22.52 6.22
C VAL A 415 8.47 -23.82 6.51
N LYS A 416 7.73 -24.92 6.64
CA LYS A 416 8.31 -26.26 6.69
C LYS A 416 8.06 -26.97 5.36
N LYS A 417 9.05 -27.71 4.87
CA LYS A 417 8.86 -28.67 3.78
C LYS A 417 8.32 -29.99 4.31
N SER A 418 8.93 -30.48 5.39
CA SER A 418 8.46 -31.65 6.13
C SER A 418 8.70 -31.46 7.63
N LEU A 419 8.25 -32.41 8.46
CA LEU A 419 8.49 -32.37 9.92
C LEU A 419 9.94 -32.74 10.31
N LEU A 420 10.69 -33.33 9.40
CA LEU A 420 12.07 -33.81 9.64
C LEU A 420 13.13 -32.94 8.98
N GLU A 421 12.71 -32.01 8.12
CA GLU A 421 13.62 -31.10 7.45
C GLU A 421 13.77 -29.78 8.21
N PRO A 422 14.91 -29.09 8.05
CA PRO A 422 15.09 -27.75 8.57
C PRO A 422 14.02 -26.78 8.06
N LEU A 423 13.72 -25.76 8.86
CA LEU A 423 12.81 -24.69 8.47
C LEU A 423 13.50 -23.75 7.49
N THR A 424 12.75 -23.24 6.55
CA THR A 424 13.22 -22.30 5.52
C THR A 424 12.30 -21.10 5.43
N LEU A 425 12.71 -20.07 4.70
CA LEU A 425 11.83 -18.99 4.30
C LEU A 425 11.12 -19.33 2.99
N GLY A 426 9.84 -18.97 2.91
CA GLY A 426 9.00 -19.12 1.72
C GLY A 426 7.84 -18.13 1.73
N PRO A 427 6.98 -18.15 0.68
CA PRO A 427 5.85 -17.23 0.58
C PRO A 427 4.92 -17.32 1.80
N CYS A 428 4.49 -16.18 2.33
CA CYS A 428 3.60 -16.14 3.49
C CYS A 428 2.24 -16.80 3.24
N SER A 429 1.83 -16.96 1.98
CA SER A 429 0.62 -17.70 1.59
C SER A 429 0.69 -19.20 1.87
N THR A 430 1.90 -19.74 2.02
CA THR A 430 2.15 -21.17 2.32
C THR A 430 2.64 -21.41 3.75
N SER A 431 2.71 -20.36 4.58
CA SER A 431 3.15 -20.47 5.97
C SER A 431 2.24 -21.40 6.78
N ASP A 432 2.84 -22.11 7.70
CA ASP A 432 2.13 -22.96 8.66
C ASP A 432 1.36 -22.13 9.69
N TYR A 433 0.39 -22.79 10.35
CA TYR A 433 -0.33 -22.22 11.49
C TYR A 433 0.48 -22.39 12.76
N TRP A 434 1.13 -21.30 13.17
CA TRP A 434 1.86 -21.27 14.43
C TRP A 434 0.95 -20.82 15.57
N TYR A 435 1.14 -21.45 16.73
CA TYR A 435 0.51 -21.05 17.99
C TYR A 435 1.58 -20.67 18.98
N HIS A 436 1.52 -19.47 19.52
CA HIS A 436 2.39 -19.00 20.59
C HIS A 436 1.61 -19.12 21.90
N SER A 437 2.04 -20.07 22.76
CA SER A 437 1.34 -20.35 24.01
C SER A 437 1.69 -19.33 25.10
N PRO A 438 0.91 -19.26 26.22
CA PRO A 438 1.29 -18.47 27.40
C PRO A 438 2.65 -18.82 27.97
N GLU A 439 3.08 -20.11 27.85
CA GLU A 439 4.39 -20.60 28.25
C GLU A 439 5.48 -20.27 27.21
N LYS A 440 5.16 -19.43 26.21
CA LYS A 440 6.06 -18.92 25.17
C LYS A 440 6.54 -19.96 24.16
N LYS A 441 5.83 -21.08 24.02
CA LYS A 441 6.15 -22.11 23.03
C LYS A 441 5.56 -21.75 21.68
N LEU A 442 6.37 -21.87 20.63
CA LEU A 442 5.90 -21.76 19.23
C LEU A 442 5.65 -23.17 18.71
N THR A 443 4.37 -23.50 18.46
CA THR A 443 3.96 -24.86 18.07
C THR A 443 3.20 -24.88 16.75
N ILE A 444 3.35 -25.98 16.00
CA ILE A 444 2.53 -26.34 14.82
C ILE A 444 1.67 -27.53 15.20
N LYS A 445 0.39 -27.53 14.81
CA LYS A 445 -0.58 -28.62 15.04
C LYS A 445 -0.69 -29.04 16.52
N GLY A 446 -0.27 -28.18 17.45
CA GLY A 446 -0.34 -28.46 18.87
C GLY A 446 0.64 -29.53 19.42
N ALA A 447 1.47 -30.12 18.55
CA ALA A 447 2.34 -31.24 18.91
C ALA A 447 3.84 -31.00 18.63
N PHE A 448 4.16 -30.17 17.66
CA PHE A 448 5.53 -29.92 17.25
C PHE A 448 5.93 -28.48 17.60
N CYS A 449 7.01 -28.32 18.34
CA CYS A 449 7.53 -27.01 18.71
C CYS A 449 8.79 -26.65 17.93
N LEU A 450 8.93 -25.34 17.67
CA LEU A 450 10.17 -24.78 17.16
C LEU A 450 11.24 -24.93 18.25
N GLN A 451 12.37 -25.56 17.92
CA GLN A 451 13.48 -25.81 18.84
C GLN A 451 14.68 -24.95 18.46
N ALA A 452 15.25 -24.28 19.46
CA ALA A 452 16.56 -23.64 19.35
C ALA A 452 17.66 -24.70 19.40
N VAL A 453 18.56 -24.61 18.44
CA VAL A 453 19.74 -25.49 18.39
C VAL A 453 20.97 -24.68 18.80
N GLU A 454 22.16 -25.24 18.72
CA GLU A 454 23.40 -24.51 18.97
C GLU A 454 23.60 -23.35 17.97
N VAL A 455 24.48 -22.42 18.37
CA VAL A 455 24.86 -21.27 17.50
C VAL A 455 25.36 -21.76 16.14
N GLY A 456 24.85 -21.15 15.07
CA GLY A 456 25.16 -21.47 13.67
C GLY A 456 24.46 -22.72 13.12
N LYS A 457 23.56 -23.35 13.88
CA LYS A 457 22.84 -24.55 13.44
C LYS A 457 21.44 -24.24 12.91
N LEU A 458 20.96 -25.10 12.03
CA LEU A 458 19.62 -25.06 11.47
C LEU A 458 18.58 -25.32 12.56
N THR A 459 17.51 -24.54 12.58
CA THR A 459 16.36 -24.78 13.46
C THR A 459 15.58 -26.02 13.01
N GLN A 460 14.95 -26.69 13.96
CA GLN A 460 14.16 -27.89 13.71
C GLN A 460 12.85 -27.90 14.49
N LEU A 461 11.97 -28.81 14.12
CA LEU A 461 10.76 -29.12 14.88
C LEU A 461 11.04 -30.29 15.84
N SER A 462 10.54 -30.21 17.06
CA SER A 462 10.67 -31.24 18.09
C SER A 462 9.32 -31.60 18.67
N ILE A 463 9.15 -32.85 19.09
CA ILE A 463 8.01 -33.30 19.91
C ILE A 463 8.24 -33.07 21.40
N LYS A 464 9.50 -32.83 21.80
CA LYS A 464 9.87 -32.47 23.17
C LYS A 464 9.72 -30.96 23.35
N CYS A 465 8.58 -30.53 23.82
CA CYS A 465 8.26 -29.10 23.97
C CYS A 465 8.28 -28.63 25.43
N THR A 466 9.02 -29.29 26.28
CA THR A 466 9.08 -29.00 27.73
C THR A 466 10.27 -28.13 28.12
N ASP A 467 11.32 -28.13 27.31
CA ASP A 467 12.62 -27.55 27.64
C ASP A 467 12.71 -26.06 27.27
N SER A 468 13.73 -25.38 27.77
CA SER A 468 13.97 -23.94 27.53
C SER A 468 14.25 -23.61 26.07
N ASP A 469 14.74 -24.57 25.29
CA ASP A 469 15.04 -24.47 23.87
C ASP A 469 13.81 -24.34 22.96
N SER A 470 12.61 -24.58 23.50
CA SER A 470 11.35 -24.44 22.82
C SER A 470 10.58 -23.17 23.20
N LYS A 471 11.12 -22.33 24.09
CA LYS A 471 10.50 -21.09 24.55
C LYS A 471 11.08 -19.91 23.79
N TRP A 472 10.23 -19.27 22.99
CA TRP A 472 10.59 -18.16 22.14
C TRP A 472 9.91 -16.87 22.59
N GLU A 473 10.70 -15.81 22.77
CA GLU A 473 10.20 -14.49 23.20
C GLU A 473 10.68 -13.39 22.27
N PRO A 474 9.78 -12.42 21.95
CA PRO A 474 10.22 -11.20 21.32
C PRO A 474 11.21 -10.46 22.20
N THR A 475 12.40 -10.21 21.68
CA THR A 475 13.51 -9.56 22.36
C THR A 475 13.96 -8.29 21.62
N SER A 476 15.01 -7.63 22.11
CA SER A 476 15.51 -6.33 21.65
C SER A 476 14.58 -5.14 21.92
N ASP A 477 15.07 -3.95 21.67
CA ASP A 477 14.30 -2.71 21.82
C ASP A 477 13.09 -2.67 20.89
N SER A 478 13.24 -3.10 19.63
CA SER A 478 12.16 -3.17 18.65
C SER A 478 11.17 -4.30 18.90
N ARG A 479 11.54 -5.33 19.67
CA ARG A 479 10.82 -6.59 19.85
C ARG A 479 10.59 -7.37 18.54
N LEU A 480 11.43 -7.12 17.53
CA LEU A 480 11.35 -7.77 16.22
C LEU A 480 12.24 -9.01 16.10
N GLN A 481 13.04 -9.33 17.15
CA GLN A 481 13.85 -10.55 17.21
C GLN A 481 13.15 -11.58 18.11
N LEU A 482 13.17 -12.83 17.70
CA LEU A 482 12.71 -13.96 18.53
C LEU A 482 13.92 -14.67 19.13
N SER A 483 14.00 -14.72 20.45
CA SER A 483 15.08 -15.38 21.17
C SER A 483 14.60 -16.59 21.98
N ALA A 484 15.47 -17.54 22.11
CA ALA A 484 15.33 -18.71 22.99
C ALA A 484 16.66 -19.05 23.67
N LYS A 485 16.66 -20.02 24.58
CA LYS A 485 17.86 -20.61 25.14
C LYS A 485 18.12 -21.98 24.51
N THR A 486 19.38 -22.24 24.17
CA THR A 486 19.80 -23.58 23.76
C THR A 486 19.77 -24.56 24.92
N SER A 487 19.96 -25.84 24.67
CA SER A 487 20.12 -26.86 25.72
C SER A 487 21.34 -26.64 26.62
N SER A 488 22.39 -25.97 26.09
CA SER A 488 23.57 -25.54 26.86
C SER A 488 23.32 -24.28 27.71
N GLY A 489 22.19 -23.61 27.53
CA GLY A 489 21.81 -22.38 28.25
C GLY A 489 22.18 -21.08 27.54
N ASP A 490 22.79 -21.13 26.36
CA ASP A 490 23.15 -19.96 25.58
C ASP A 490 21.91 -19.27 25.03
N SER A 491 21.89 -17.93 25.04
CA SER A 491 20.81 -17.15 24.42
C SER A 491 21.07 -16.97 22.94
N VAL A 492 20.11 -17.40 22.10
CA VAL A 492 20.18 -17.30 20.63
C VAL A 492 18.95 -16.63 20.07
N CYS A 493 19.10 -16.03 18.90
CA CYS A 493 18.01 -15.47 18.09
C CYS A 493 17.86 -16.26 16.78
N LEU A 494 16.65 -16.28 16.24
CA LEU A 494 16.44 -16.73 14.86
C LEU A 494 17.22 -15.81 13.91
N GLU A 495 17.83 -16.41 12.90
CA GLU A 495 18.51 -15.71 11.82
C GLU A 495 18.26 -16.42 10.49
N VAL A 496 18.28 -15.67 9.39
CA VAL A 496 18.27 -16.24 8.06
C VAL A 496 19.70 -16.35 7.53
N ASP A 497 20.06 -17.50 6.96
CA ASP A 497 21.32 -17.68 6.26
C ASP A 497 21.24 -17.28 4.77
N SER A 498 22.36 -17.33 4.06
CA SER A 498 22.44 -16.98 2.64
C SER A 498 21.62 -17.90 1.70
N SER A 499 21.16 -19.03 2.21
CA SER A 499 20.34 -20.00 1.47
C SER A 499 18.87 -19.97 1.87
N ASN A 500 18.43 -18.93 2.58
CA ASN A 500 17.09 -18.78 3.14
C ASN A 500 16.68 -19.86 4.15
N ASN A 501 17.65 -20.55 4.76
CA ASN A 501 17.36 -21.43 5.89
C ASN A 501 17.26 -20.62 7.19
N VAL A 502 16.44 -21.10 8.11
CA VAL A 502 16.30 -20.52 9.44
C VAL A 502 17.30 -21.19 10.38
N VAL A 503 18.20 -20.40 10.93
CA VAL A 503 19.26 -20.83 11.85
C VAL A 503 19.10 -20.14 13.21
N THR A 504 19.81 -20.63 14.21
CA THR A 504 19.99 -19.97 15.51
C THR A 504 21.39 -19.38 15.61
N ASN A 505 21.48 -18.11 15.99
CA ASN A 505 22.77 -17.42 16.17
C ASN A 505 22.75 -16.51 17.40
N THR A 506 23.93 -16.08 17.86
CA THR A 506 24.04 -15.05 18.89
C THR A 506 23.22 -13.80 18.48
N CYS A 507 22.39 -13.29 19.40
CA CYS A 507 21.55 -12.15 19.15
C CYS A 507 22.38 -10.88 18.87
N LYS A 508 22.09 -10.21 17.74
CA LYS A 508 22.78 -8.98 17.30
C LYS A 508 22.08 -7.74 17.85
N CYS A 509 22.84 -6.68 18.03
CA CYS A 509 22.31 -5.32 18.27
C CYS A 509 21.43 -5.17 19.53
N LEU A 510 21.65 -5.98 20.57
CA LEU A 510 20.90 -5.87 21.84
C LEU A 510 21.37 -4.69 22.70
N SER A 511 22.58 -4.17 22.49
CA SER A 511 23.11 -3.02 23.22
C SER A 511 23.08 -1.73 22.40
N ILE A 512 22.87 -0.60 23.07
CA ILE A 512 22.55 0.71 22.49
C ILE A 512 23.74 1.41 21.79
N LYS A 513 24.98 0.96 21.97
CA LYS A 513 26.16 1.84 21.84
C LYS A 513 26.74 2.06 20.43
N HIS A 514 26.27 1.39 19.36
CA HIS A 514 26.90 1.51 18.03
C HIS A 514 25.87 1.34 16.91
N SER A 515 26.15 1.93 15.72
CA SER A 515 25.44 1.61 14.49
C SER A 515 25.45 0.11 14.27
N CYS A 516 24.27 -0.48 14.16
CA CYS A 516 24.10 -1.92 14.06
C CYS A 516 22.81 -2.26 13.34
N ASP A 517 22.88 -3.23 12.42
CA ASP A 517 21.72 -3.70 11.66
C ASP A 517 21.42 -5.17 11.96
N PRO A 518 20.33 -5.47 12.68
CA PRO A 518 19.93 -6.83 13.01
C PRO A 518 18.93 -7.41 12.02
N SER A 519 18.70 -6.84 10.84
CA SER A 519 17.60 -7.18 9.93
C SER A 519 17.53 -8.66 9.56
N SER A 520 18.68 -9.36 9.49
CA SER A 520 18.74 -10.81 9.25
C SER A 520 18.15 -11.64 10.40
N GLN A 521 17.96 -11.03 11.58
CA GLN A 521 17.38 -11.65 12.77
C GLN A 521 15.98 -11.14 13.11
N TRP A 522 15.38 -10.30 12.27
CA TRP A 522 14.02 -9.83 12.50
C TRP A 522 13.01 -10.89 12.07
N PHE A 523 12.44 -11.56 13.04
CA PHE A 523 11.37 -12.53 12.89
C PHE A 523 10.23 -12.13 13.81
N ILE A 524 9.09 -11.79 13.24
CA ILE A 524 7.94 -11.30 13.98
C ILE A 524 6.75 -12.26 13.94
N LEU A 525 5.98 -12.27 15.02
CA LEU A 525 4.75 -13.06 15.14
C LEU A 525 3.56 -12.24 14.68
N VAL A 526 3.14 -12.42 13.44
CA VAL A 526 1.98 -11.72 12.87
C VAL A 526 0.72 -12.53 13.11
N ASP A 527 -0.32 -11.88 13.64
CA ASP A 527 -1.66 -12.48 13.75
C ASP A 527 -2.27 -12.72 12.38
N SER A 528 -2.81 -13.90 12.16
CA SER A 528 -3.46 -14.25 10.90
C SER A 528 -4.73 -15.06 11.11
N THR A 529 -5.74 -14.78 10.28
CA THR A 529 -6.93 -15.61 10.09
C THR A 529 -6.99 -16.18 8.66
N ARG A 530 -5.94 -15.93 7.88
CA ARG A 530 -5.84 -16.37 6.48
C ARG A 530 -5.66 -17.87 6.40
N LYS A 531 -6.43 -18.53 5.50
CA LYS A 531 -6.25 -19.95 5.19
C LYS A 531 -5.01 -20.11 4.29
N PRO A 532 -4.06 -21.02 4.61
CA PRO A 532 -2.97 -21.31 3.70
C PRO A 532 -3.49 -21.81 2.36
N ARG A 533 -2.90 -21.37 1.28
CA ARG A 533 -3.12 -22.00 -0.02
C ARG A 533 -2.40 -23.35 -0.01
N LEU A 534 -3.18 -24.41 -0.02
CA LEU A 534 -2.64 -25.75 -0.32
C LEU A 534 -2.38 -25.78 -1.83
N PHE A 535 -1.13 -25.90 -2.23
CA PHE A 535 -0.76 -26.21 -3.61
C PHE A 535 -0.94 -27.67 -3.89
#